data_9758398f6e5a94a1af3632734dfd22cc
#
_entry.id   9758398f6e5a94a1af3632734dfd22cc
#
_cell.length_a   1.000
_cell.length_b   1.000
_cell.length_c   1.000
_cell.angle_alpha   90.00
_cell.angle_beta   90.00
_cell.angle_gamma   90.00
#
_symmetry.space_group_name_H-M   'P 1'
#
loop_
_entity.id
_entity.type
_entity.pdbx_description
1 polymer ?
#
loop_
_entity_poly.entity_id
_entity_poly.type
_entity_poly.pdbx_seq_one_letter_code
_entity_poly.pdbx_strand_id
1 'polypeptide(L)'
;MKNMKIIHYLVCITLAILVHIIYQVIIIPESLAIISYAESNGQSLPRHFLIIIKDLEQEICIILFLIGLYLMTNKIFQLNSKKYLFNVDFLEDIGSSKVSGEKAILELEKLPNEISTSPLIETLKASLRRYMITDNVQNTSDAINVSVNNLALKLDSENTMIRYLIWAIPSLGFVGTVRGIGQALSNADKALAGDISGMSQSLGV
;
A
#
# COMPACT_ATOMS: atom_id res chain seq x y z
N MET A 1 10.18 9.24 -14.64
CA MET A 1 10.23 8.54 -13.32
C MET A 1 10.16 9.49 -12.11
N LYS A 2 10.91 10.61 -12.02
CA LYS A 2 10.88 11.51 -10.86
C LYS A 2 9.49 12.15 -10.64
N ASN A 3 8.84 12.60 -11.70
CA ASN A 3 7.50 13.24 -11.63
C ASN A 3 6.39 12.27 -11.18
N MET A 4 6.45 10.99 -11.57
CA MET A 4 5.46 10.00 -11.10
C MET A 4 5.52 9.76 -9.59
N LYS A 5 6.73 9.71 -9.01
CA LYS A 5 6.87 9.57 -7.55
C LYS A 5 6.28 10.76 -6.80
N ILE A 6 6.49 11.99 -7.31
CA ILE A 6 5.92 13.21 -6.73
C ILE A 6 4.40 13.18 -6.76
N ILE A 7 3.79 12.71 -7.86
CA ILE A 7 2.34 12.59 -7.97
C ILE A 7 1.78 11.62 -6.93
N HIS A 8 2.42 10.47 -6.69
CA HIS A 8 1.97 9.53 -5.65
C HIS A 8 2.03 10.13 -4.25
N TYR A 9 3.09 10.87 -3.91
CA TYR A 9 3.16 11.58 -2.63
C TYR A 9 2.07 12.63 -2.49
N LEU A 10 1.81 13.41 -3.54
CA LEU A 10 0.72 14.39 -3.54
C LEU A 10 -0.65 13.74 -3.33
N VAL A 11 -0.92 12.63 -3.99
CA VAL A 11 -2.18 11.88 -3.80
C VAL A 11 -2.31 11.36 -2.37
N CYS A 12 -1.25 10.82 -1.77
CA CYS A 12 -1.29 10.36 -0.38
C CYS A 12 -1.55 11.51 0.60
N ILE A 13 -0.93 12.67 0.38
CA ILE A 13 -1.12 13.86 1.22
C ILE A 13 -2.55 14.41 1.06
N THR A 14 -3.06 14.54 -0.17
CA THR A 14 -4.43 15.00 -0.41
C THR A 14 -5.46 14.08 0.20
N LEU A 15 -5.25 12.77 0.14
CA LEU A 15 -6.12 11.78 0.75
C LEU A 15 -6.13 11.90 2.27
N ALA A 16 -4.95 12.07 2.89
CA ALA A 16 -4.84 12.28 4.34
C ALA A 16 -5.55 13.56 4.80
N ILE A 17 -5.36 14.67 4.07
CA ILE A 17 -6.04 15.95 4.36
C ILE A 17 -7.56 15.81 4.21
N LEU A 18 -8.04 15.12 3.18
CA LEU A 18 -9.46 14.91 2.95
C LEU A 18 -10.10 14.11 4.09
N VAL A 19 -9.49 13.02 4.52
CA VAL A 19 -9.97 12.24 5.66
C VAL A 19 -9.96 13.09 6.93
N HIS A 20 -8.89 13.84 7.18
CA HIS A 20 -8.82 14.73 8.35
C HIS A 20 -9.93 15.79 8.35
N ILE A 21 -10.24 16.39 7.21
CA ILE A 21 -11.35 17.36 7.09
C ILE A 21 -12.69 16.67 7.40
N ILE A 22 -12.93 15.45 6.88
CA ILE A 22 -14.15 14.69 7.18
C ILE A 22 -14.26 14.43 8.70
N TYR A 23 -13.17 14.09 9.35
CA TYR A 23 -13.14 13.89 10.80
C TYR A 23 -13.50 15.17 11.55
N GLN A 24 -12.88 16.30 11.22
CA GLN A 24 -13.10 17.57 11.89
C GLN A 24 -14.49 18.16 11.67
N VAL A 25 -15.06 17.97 10.47
CA VAL A 25 -16.32 18.62 10.08
C VAL A 25 -17.53 17.74 10.37
N ILE A 26 -17.40 16.42 10.29
CA ILE A 26 -18.53 15.50 10.39
C ILE A 26 -18.42 14.59 11.61
N ILE A 27 -17.35 13.79 11.71
CA ILE A 27 -17.27 12.70 12.68
C ILE A 27 -17.18 13.21 14.11
N ILE A 28 -16.28 14.14 14.38
CA ILE A 28 -16.08 14.69 15.73
C ILE A 28 -17.30 15.49 16.20
N PRO A 29 -17.85 16.45 15.43
CA PRO A 29 -19.00 17.23 15.90
C PRO A 29 -20.25 16.37 16.13
N GLU A 30 -20.56 15.45 15.22
CA GLU A 30 -21.71 14.55 15.36
C GLU A 30 -21.54 13.59 16.56
N SER A 31 -20.35 13.02 16.74
CA SER A 31 -20.09 12.15 17.89
C SER A 31 -20.25 12.90 19.23
N LEU A 32 -19.77 14.14 19.30
CA LEU A 32 -19.91 15.00 20.50
C LEU A 32 -21.38 15.38 20.75
N ALA A 33 -22.15 15.66 19.70
CA ALA A 33 -23.57 15.93 19.82
C ALA A 33 -24.36 14.74 20.40
N ILE A 34 -24.06 13.51 19.94
CA ILE A 34 -24.66 12.27 20.46
C ILE A 34 -24.31 12.08 21.94
N ILE A 35 -23.04 12.30 22.32
CA ILE A 35 -22.56 12.17 23.69
C ILE A 35 -23.27 13.18 24.59
N SER A 36 -23.28 14.47 24.21
CA SER A 36 -23.90 15.53 25.01
C SER A 36 -25.42 15.34 25.16
N TYR A 37 -26.09 14.80 24.14
CA TYR A 37 -27.51 14.45 24.21
C TYR A 37 -27.76 13.32 25.23
N ALA A 38 -26.95 12.28 25.22
CA ALA A 38 -27.09 11.17 26.16
C ALA A 38 -26.82 11.62 27.60
N GLU A 39 -25.78 12.43 27.81
CA GLU A 39 -25.43 12.99 29.13
C GLU A 39 -26.55 13.91 29.66
N SER A 40 -27.12 14.80 28.85
CA SER A 40 -28.19 15.70 29.25
C SER A 40 -29.48 14.99 29.65
N ASN A 41 -29.73 13.81 29.09
CA ASN A 41 -30.93 13.00 29.39
C ASN A 41 -30.65 11.92 30.46
N GLY A 42 -29.47 11.86 31.06
CA GLY A 42 -29.10 10.83 32.04
C GLY A 42 -29.15 9.39 31.48
N GLN A 43 -29.00 9.26 30.17
CA GLN A 43 -29.01 7.97 29.47
C GLN A 43 -27.59 7.40 29.35
N SER A 44 -27.46 6.09 29.37
CA SER A 44 -26.19 5.43 29.01
C SER A 44 -25.81 5.77 27.57
N LEU A 45 -24.51 5.91 27.30
CA LEU A 45 -24.01 6.19 25.97
C LEU A 45 -24.47 5.15 24.96
N PRO A 46 -25.11 5.56 23.85
CA PRO A 46 -25.54 4.63 22.84
C PRO A 46 -24.31 4.07 22.09
N ARG A 47 -24.36 2.78 21.73
CA ARG A 47 -23.35 2.16 20.85
C ARG A 47 -23.51 2.68 19.43
N HIS A 48 -23.01 3.88 19.19
CA HIS A 48 -23.07 4.51 17.87
C HIS A 48 -21.73 4.43 17.16
N PHE A 49 -21.74 4.07 15.89
CA PHE A 49 -20.52 3.89 15.09
C PHE A 49 -19.61 5.13 15.12
N LEU A 50 -20.17 6.34 15.07
CA LEU A 50 -19.40 7.58 15.11
C LEU A 50 -18.64 7.77 16.43
N ILE A 51 -19.18 7.28 17.55
CA ILE A 51 -18.48 7.34 18.86
C ILE A 51 -17.27 6.42 18.85
N ILE A 52 -17.38 5.25 18.20
CA ILE A 52 -16.29 4.27 18.14
C ILE A 52 -15.12 4.77 17.28
N ILE A 53 -15.42 5.44 16.16
CA ILE A 53 -14.39 5.85 15.20
C ILE A 53 -13.86 7.28 15.43
N LYS A 54 -14.37 8.04 16.40
CA LYS A 54 -14.02 9.47 16.59
C LYS A 54 -12.57 9.73 17.03
N ASP A 55 -11.91 8.73 17.61
CA ASP A 55 -10.59 8.92 18.20
C ASP A 55 -9.47 8.98 17.17
N LEU A 56 -8.38 9.66 17.53
CA LEU A 56 -7.25 9.93 16.65
C LEU A 56 -6.60 8.66 16.10
N GLU A 57 -6.57 7.57 16.87
CA GLU A 57 -6.00 6.30 16.42
C GLU A 57 -6.80 5.70 15.26
N GLN A 58 -8.13 5.79 15.31
CA GLN A 58 -9.01 5.31 14.24
C GLN A 58 -8.85 6.18 12.99
N GLU A 59 -8.75 7.50 13.15
CA GLU A 59 -8.46 8.41 12.04
C GLU A 59 -7.16 8.02 11.33
N ILE A 60 -6.06 7.84 12.08
CA ILE A 60 -4.78 7.44 11.51
C ILE A 60 -4.87 6.06 10.84
N CYS A 61 -5.54 5.09 11.45
CA CYS A 61 -5.75 3.76 10.86
C CYS A 61 -6.48 3.83 9.54
N ILE A 62 -7.53 4.65 9.42
CA ILE A 62 -8.28 4.84 8.18
C ILE A 62 -7.42 5.51 7.11
N ILE A 63 -6.64 6.52 7.47
CA ILE A 63 -5.70 7.17 6.54
C ILE A 63 -4.68 6.14 6.01
N LEU A 64 -4.04 5.38 6.89
CA LEU A 64 -3.06 4.36 6.51
C LEU A 64 -3.68 3.26 5.65
N PHE A 65 -4.89 2.82 5.98
CA PHE A 65 -5.63 1.84 5.20
C PHE A 65 -5.90 2.34 3.77
N LEU A 66 -6.40 3.57 3.62
CA LEU A 66 -6.69 4.14 2.31
C LEU A 66 -5.43 4.38 1.48
N ILE A 67 -4.33 4.83 2.11
CA ILE A 67 -3.02 4.93 1.45
C ILE A 67 -2.54 3.56 0.99
N GLY A 68 -2.62 2.54 1.84
CA GLY A 68 -2.26 1.16 1.50
C GLY A 68 -3.08 0.62 0.33
N LEU A 69 -4.38 0.83 0.35
CA LEU A 69 -5.31 0.44 -0.73
C LEU A 69 -4.95 1.15 -2.06
N TYR A 70 -4.65 2.44 -2.01
CA TYR A 70 -4.20 3.21 -3.17
C TYR A 70 -2.89 2.65 -3.74
N LEU A 71 -1.88 2.40 -2.90
CA LEU A 71 -0.60 1.86 -3.33
C LEU A 71 -0.74 0.46 -3.95
N MET A 72 -1.54 -0.41 -3.34
CA MET A 72 -1.82 -1.76 -3.86
C MET A 72 -2.54 -1.70 -5.21
N THR A 73 -3.60 -0.90 -5.32
CA THR A 73 -4.37 -0.75 -6.56
C THR A 73 -3.50 -0.23 -7.69
N ASN A 74 -2.67 0.79 -7.42
CA ASN A 74 -1.74 1.34 -8.39
C ASN A 74 -0.70 0.29 -8.85
N LYS A 75 -0.19 -0.54 -7.93
CA LYS A 75 0.74 -1.62 -8.25
C LYS A 75 0.08 -2.69 -9.12
N ILE A 76 -1.14 -3.10 -8.80
CA ILE A 76 -1.92 -4.06 -9.59
C ILE A 76 -2.16 -3.52 -11.00
N PHE A 77 -2.51 -2.24 -11.12
CA PHE A 77 -2.75 -1.61 -12.41
C PHE A 77 -1.48 -1.58 -13.28
N GLN A 78 -0.34 -1.22 -12.69
CA GLN A 78 0.95 -1.24 -13.38
C GLN A 78 1.35 -2.64 -13.86
N LEU A 79 1.11 -3.68 -13.06
CA LEU A 79 1.39 -5.06 -13.46
C LEU A 79 0.46 -5.52 -14.59
N ASN A 80 -0.83 -5.23 -14.45
CA ASN A 80 -1.83 -5.66 -15.44
C ASN A 80 -1.66 -4.96 -16.78
N SER A 81 -1.24 -3.69 -16.79
CA SER A 81 -0.98 -2.94 -18.02
C SER A 81 0.17 -3.51 -18.87
N LYS A 82 1.07 -4.29 -18.26
CA LYS A 82 2.21 -4.91 -18.95
C LYS A 82 1.99 -6.39 -19.30
N LYS A 83 0.86 -6.96 -18.89
CA LYS A 83 0.55 -8.39 -19.10
C LYS A 83 0.50 -8.77 -20.57
N TYR A 84 0.08 -7.86 -21.45
CA TYR A 84 0.00 -8.13 -22.90
C TYR A 84 1.37 -8.44 -23.53
N LEU A 85 2.49 -7.97 -22.94
CA LEU A 85 3.83 -8.22 -23.43
C LEU A 85 4.19 -9.71 -23.44
N PHE A 86 3.56 -10.53 -22.61
CA PHE A 86 3.78 -11.98 -22.59
C PHE A 86 3.12 -12.72 -23.78
N ASN A 87 2.22 -12.06 -24.49
CA ASN A 87 1.55 -12.62 -25.65
C ASN A 87 2.22 -12.20 -26.99
N VAL A 88 3.24 -11.34 -26.91
CA VAL A 88 3.98 -10.87 -28.08
C VAL A 88 5.27 -11.68 -28.20
N ASP A 89 5.47 -12.33 -29.36
CA ASP A 89 6.75 -12.96 -29.68
C ASP A 89 7.72 -11.89 -30.19
N PHE A 90 8.68 -11.51 -29.35
CA PHE A 90 9.71 -10.54 -29.71
C PHE A 90 10.87 -11.16 -30.49
N LEU A 91 10.87 -12.48 -30.70
CA LEU A 91 11.96 -13.23 -31.32
C LEU A 91 11.54 -13.96 -32.60
N GLU A 92 10.31 -13.81 -33.05
CA GLU A 92 9.72 -14.53 -34.16
C GLU A 92 10.57 -14.43 -35.45
N ASP A 93 11.14 -13.27 -35.74
CA ASP A 93 11.93 -12.99 -36.94
C ASP A 93 13.45 -13.20 -36.75
N ILE A 94 13.87 -13.75 -35.61
CA ILE A 94 15.29 -13.87 -35.28
C ILE A 94 15.80 -15.26 -35.59
N GLY A 95 16.60 -15.34 -36.66
CA GLY A 95 17.32 -16.59 -37.02
C GLY A 95 18.37 -16.97 -35.95
N SER A 96 18.76 -18.25 -35.93
CA SER A 96 19.66 -18.84 -34.90
C SER A 96 21.14 -18.45 -35.02
N SER A 97 21.50 -17.41 -35.77
CA SER A 97 22.90 -16.95 -35.92
C SER A 97 23.25 -15.82 -34.91
N LYS A 98 24.57 -15.71 -34.57
CA LYS A 98 25.07 -14.61 -33.69
C LYS A 98 24.76 -13.22 -34.26
N VAL A 99 24.80 -13.04 -35.56
CA VAL A 99 24.45 -11.79 -36.27
C VAL A 99 22.98 -11.43 -36.05
N SER A 100 22.12 -12.45 -35.95
CA SER A 100 20.69 -12.25 -35.62
C SER A 100 20.48 -11.79 -34.17
N GLY A 101 21.30 -12.27 -33.23
CA GLY A 101 21.23 -11.87 -31.82
C GLY A 101 21.53 -10.38 -31.60
N GLU A 102 22.54 -9.82 -32.32
CA GLU A 102 22.83 -8.37 -32.23
C GLU A 102 21.70 -7.52 -32.80
N LYS A 103 21.15 -7.93 -33.95
CA LYS A 103 19.97 -7.25 -34.54
C LYS A 103 18.78 -7.26 -33.56
N ALA A 104 18.54 -8.41 -32.92
CA ALA A 104 17.49 -8.56 -31.94
C ALA A 104 17.64 -7.59 -30.77
N ILE A 105 18.83 -7.48 -30.21
CA ILE A 105 19.08 -6.54 -29.13
C ILE A 105 18.83 -5.10 -29.57
N LEU A 106 19.29 -4.72 -30.77
CA LEU A 106 19.08 -3.39 -31.32
C LEU A 106 17.59 -3.08 -31.54
N GLU A 107 16.81 -4.05 -31.99
CA GLU A 107 15.35 -3.90 -32.15
C GLU A 107 14.65 -3.76 -30.80
N LEU A 108 15.03 -4.58 -29.82
CA LEU A 108 14.51 -4.46 -28.45
C LEU A 108 14.88 -3.12 -27.77
N GLU A 109 16.01 -2.51 -28.16
CA GLU A 109 16.43 -1.19 -27.67
C GLU A 109 15.68 -0.04 -28.35
N LYS A 110 15.17 -0.21 -29.56
CA LYS A 110 14.34 0.77 -30.28
C LYS A 110 12.91 0.85 -29.75
N LEU A 111 12.47 -0.12 -28.96
CA LEU A 111 11.13 -0.11 -28.38
C LEU A 111 10.94 1.14 -27.49
N PRO A 112 9.71 1.66 -27.37
CA PRO A 112 9.42 2.76 -26.45
C PRO A 112 9.97 2.49 -25.05
N ASN A 113 10.48 3.52 -24.39
CA ASN A 113 11.14 3.37 -23.06
C ASN A 113 10.30 2.60 -22.03
N GLU A 114 8.98 2.72 -22.08
CA GLU A 114 8.06 2.02 -21.17
C GLU A 114 8.07 0.50 -21.38
N ILE A 115 8.27 0.05 -22.60
CA ILE A 115 8.34 -1.37 -22.98
C ILE A 115 9.78 -1.86 -22.83
N SER A 116 10.76 -1.11 -23.36
CA SER A 116 12.19 -1.46 -23.35
C SER A 116 12.75 -1.64 -21.95
N THR A 117 12.22 -0.92 -20.96
CA THR A 117 12.57 -1.04 -19.53
C THR A 117 11.65 -2.01 -18.76
N SER A 118 10.79 -2.76 -19.45
CA SER A 118 9.99 -3.79 -18.80
C SER A 118 10.85 -4.97 -18.35
N PRO A 119 10.50 -5.62 -17.23
CA PRO A 119 11.25 -6.76 -16.71
C PRO A 119 11.46 -7.89 -17.73
N LEU A 120 10.45 -8.15 -18.56
CA LEU A 120 10.52 -9.16 -19.62
C LEU A 120 11.61 -8.81 -20.63
N ILE A 121 11.58 -7.59 -21.16
CA ILE A 121 12.54 -7.14 -22.19
C ILE A 121 13.95 -7.02 -21.62
N GLU A 122 14.13 -6.57 -20.37
CA GLU A 122 15.43 -6.53 -19.71
C GLU A 122 16.02 -7.95 -19.55
N THR A 123 15.20 -8.91 -19.12
CA THR A 123 15.62 -10.31 -19.00
C THR A 123 15.97 -10.90 -20.38
N LEU A 124 15.17 -10.61 -21.40
CA LEU A 124 15.41 -11.07 -22.77
C LEU A 124 16.72 -10.51 -23.34
N LYS A 125 16.99 -9.22 -23.17
CA LYS A 125 18.27 -8.61 -23.56
C LYS A 125 19.46 -9.23 -22.83
N ALA A 126 19.34 -9.46 -21.52
CA ALA A 126 20.40 -10.07 -20.71
C ALA A 126 20.70 -11.49 -21.17
N SER A 127 19.67 -12.29 -21.46
CA SER A 127 19.82 -13.66 -21.96
C SER A 127 20.44 -13.72 -23.36
N LEU A 128 20.00 -12.86 -24.29
CA LEU A 128 20.59 -12.76 -25.62
C LEU A 128 22.06 -12.35 -25.57
N ARG A 129 22.42 -11.34 -24.78
CA ARG A 129 23.82 -10.93 -24.59
C ARG A 129 24.67 -12.07 -24.04
N ARG A 130 24.15 -12.81 -23.07
CA ARG A 130 24.86 -13.96 -22.49
C ARG A 130 25.08 -15.07 -23.50
N TYR A 131 24.04 -15.41 -24.29
CA TYR A 131 24.15 -16.41 -25.33
C TYR A 131 25.19 -16.04 -26.39
N MET A 132 25.20 -14.80 -26.86
CA MET A 132 26.15 -14.30 -27.86
C MET A 132 27.61 -14.37 -27.36
N ILE A 133 27.86 -14.18 -26.08
CA ILE A 133 29.20 -14.24 -25.49
C ILE A 133 29.66 -15.70 -25.30
N THR A 134 28.77 -16.56 -24.79
CA THR A 134 29.14 -17.89 -24.32
C THR A 134 28.87 -19.01 -25.31
N ASP A 135 27.96 -18.78 -26.26
CA ASP A 135 27.42 -19.76 -27.20
C ASP A 135 26.95 -21.06 -26.51
N ASN A 136 26.43 -20.90 -25.30
CA ASN A 136 26.08 -22.00 -24.40
C ASN A 136 24.70 -21.78 -23.79
N VAL A 137 23.78 -22.73 -24.09
CA VAL A 137 22.40 -22.66 -23.61
C VAL A 137 22.31 -22.74 -22.09
N GLN A 138 23.16 -23.54 -21.43
CA GLN A 138 23.17 -23.67 -19.98
C GLN A 138 23.52 -22.35 -19.31
N ASN A 139 24.60 -21.69 -19.76
CA ASN A 139 25.01 -20.39 -19.26
C ASN A 139 23.93 -19.31 -19.48
N THR A 140 23.15 -19.43 -20.56
CA THR A 140 22.04 -18.52 -20.85
C THR A 140 20.87 -18.78 -19.90
N SER A 141 20.53 -20.04 -19.66
CA SER A 141 19.50 -20.45 -18.69
C SER A 141 19.85 -19.94 -17.29
N ASP A 142 21.09 -20.06 -16.86
CA ASP A 142 21.56 -19.54 -15.57
C ASP A 142 21.43 -18.01 -15.49
N ALA A 143 21.74 -17.29 -16.57
CA ALA A 143 21.58 -15.84 -16.64
C ALA A 143 20.11 -15.42 -16.55
N ILE A 144 19.19 -16.17 -17.16
CA ILE A 144 17.74 -15.95 -17.03
C ILE A 144 17.30 -16.13 -15.58
N ASN A 145 17.71 -17.25 -14.95
CA ASN A 145 17.36 -17.54 -13.56
C ASN A 145 17.85 -16.45 -12.61
N VAL A 146 19.09 -15.97 -12.77
CA VAL A 146 19.64 -14.87 -11.98
C VAL A 146 18.85 -13.59 -12.22
N SER A 147 18.50 -13.28 -13.47
CA SER A 147 17.72 -12.08 -13.80
C SER A 147 16.33 -12.12 -13.18
N VAL A 148 15.63 -13.24 -13.27
CA VAL A 148 14.29 -13.45 -12.69
C VAL A 148 14.34 -13.36 -11.16
N ASN A 149 15.34 -13.97 -10.51
CA ASN A 149 15.51 -13.88 -9.06
C ASN A 149 15.79 -12.45 -8.60
N ASN A 150 16.65 -11.72 -9.30
CA ASN A 150 16.91 -10.31 -9.00
C ASN A 150 15.64 -9.45 -9.15
N LEU A 151 14.82 -9.76 -10.16
CA LEU A 151 13.53 -9.11 -10.35
C LEU A 151 12.56 -9.41 -9.21
N ALA A 152 12.48 -10.65 -8.76
CA ALA A 152 11.66 -11.04 -7.61
C ALA A 152 12.08 -10.29 -6.35
N LEU A 153 13.40 -10.21 -6.06
CA LEU A 153 13.93 -9.44 -4.94
C LEU A 153 13.61 -7.95 -5.04
N LYS A 154 13.70 -7.38 -6.24
CA LYS A 154 13.34 -5.98 -6.49
C LYS A 154 11.85 -5.73 -6.20
N LEU A 155 10.97 -6.58 -6.70
CA LEU A 155 9.53 -6.49 -6.45
C LEU A 155 9.20 -6.65 -4.97
N ASP A 156 9.88 -7.56 -4.28
CA ASP A 156 9.73 -7.76 -2.84
C ASP A 156 10.18 -6.52 -2.06
N SER A 157 11.30 -5.93 -2.42
CA SER A 157 11.77 -4.66 -1.84
C SER A 157 10.79 -3.50 -2.09
N GLU A 158 10.22 -3.40 -3.28
CA GLU A 158 9.22 -2.38 -3.61
C GLU A 158 7.91 -2.54 -2.82
N ASN A 159 7.57 -3.74 -2.36
CA ASN A 159 6.40 -4.03 -1.54
C ASN A 159 6.63 -3.78 -0.04
N THR A 160 7.86 -3.46 0.35
CA THR A 160 8.22 -3.25 1.77
C THR A 160 7.37 -2.16 2.43
N MET A 161 7.09 -1.05 1.72
CA MET A 161 6.22 0.02 2.24
C MET A 161 4.82 -0.47 2.56
N ILE A 162 4.23 -1.30 1.68
CA ILE A 162 2.90 -1.88 1.90
C ILE A 162 2.92 -2.80 3.13
N ARG A 163 3.97 -3.60 3.31
CA ARG A 163 4.14 -4.45 4.51
C ARG A 163 4.23 -3.61 5.79
N TYR A 164 4.93 -2.49 5.79
CA TYR A 164 4.96 -1.59 6.95
C TYR A 164 3.57 -1.06 7.30
N LEU A 165 2.76 -0.68 6.31
CA LEU A 165 1.39 -0.23 6.55
C LEU A 165 0.52 -1.34 7.15
N ILE A 166 0.66 -2.59 6.67
CA ILE A 166 -0.07 -3.76 7.20
C ILE A 166 0.25 -3.99 8.69
N TRP A 167 1.49 -3.77 9.12
CA TRP A 167 1.88 -3.89 10.53
C TRP A 167 1.55 -2.66 11.37
N ALA A 168 1.59 -1.47 10.78
CA ALA A 168 1.32 -0.22 11.48
C ALA A 168 -0.14 -0.13 11.93
N ILE A 169 -1.10 -0.58 11.11
CA ILE A 169 -2.53 -0.49 11.43
C ILE A 169 -2.89 -1.27 12.71
N PRO A 170 -2.58 -2.58 12.85
CA PRO A 170 -2.84 -3.31 14.09
C PRO A 170 -2.08 -2.73 15.30
N SER A 171 -0.85 -2.24 15.09
CA SER A 171 -0.05 -1.66 16.16
C SER A 171 -0.70 -0.39 16.73
N LEU A 172 -1.21 0.49 15.87
CA LEU A 172 -1.96 1.68 16.28
C LEU A 172 -3.27 1.33 16.96
N GLY A 173 -3.99 0.31 16.45
CA GLY A 173 -5.19 -0.20 17.10
C GLY A 173 -4.91 -0.68 18.53
N PHE A 174 -3.79 -1.36 18.75
CA PHE A 174 -3.36 -1.77 20.09
C PHE A 174 -3.07 -0.57 21.00
N VAL A 175 -2.39 0.45 20.51
CA VAL A 175 -2.16 1.70 21.26
C VAL A 175 -3.49 2.33 21.69
N GLY A 176 -4.47 2.38 20.77
CA GLY A 176 -5.81 2.89 21.07
C GLY A 176 -6.51 2.11 22.19
N THR A 177 -6.44 0.77 22.16
CA THR A 177 -7.03 -0.05 23.24
C THR A 177 -6.36 0.18 24.58
N VAL A 178 -5.03 0.25 24.64
CA VAL A 178 -4.28 0.53 25.88
C VAL A 178 -4.64 1.91 26.43
N ARG A 179 -4.74 2.93 25.56
CA ARG A 179 -5.16 4.28 25.95
C ARG A 179 -6.59 4.27 26.50
N GLY A 180 -7.53 3.60 25.83
CA GLY A 180 -8.92 3.49 26.28
C GLY A 180 -9.04 2.83 27.66
N ILE A 181 -8.33 1.73 27.88
CA ILE A 181 -8.28 1.07 29.21
C ILE A 181 -7.68 2.00 30.26
N GLY A 182 -6.59 2.70 29.94
CA GLY A 182 -5.95 3.67 30.86
C GLY A 182 -6.90 4.80 31.25
N GLN A 183 -7.64 5.35 30.31
CA GLN A 183 -8.65 6.37 30.56
C GLN A 183 -9.83 5.83 31.39
N ALA A 184 -10.30 4.62 31.11
CA ALA A 184 -11.35 3.98 31.88
C ALA A 184 -10.93 3.77 33.36
N LEU A 185 -9.71 3.30 33.57
CA LEU A 185 -9.17 3.15 34.94
C LEU A 185 -9.00 4.49 35.65
N SER A 186 -8.58 5.54 34.95
CA SER A 186 -8.46 6.89 35.55
C SER A 186 -9.82 7.49 35.99
N ASN A 187 -10.91 7.02 35.37
CA ASN A 187 -12.28 7.42 35.73
C ASN A 187 -12.96 6.42 36.70
N ALA A 188 -12.24 5.41 37.19
CA ALA A 188 -12.80 4.39 38.08
C ALA A 188 -13.36 4.99 39.41
N ASP A 189 -12.71 6.01 39.94
CA ASP A 189 -13.18 6.69 41.17
C ASP A 189 -14.55 7.37 40.95
N LYS A 190 -14.77 7.97 39.78
CA LYS A 190 -16.05 8.56 39.41
C LYS A 190 -17.13 7.50 39.19
N ALA A 191 -16.76 6.38 38.58
CA ALA A 191 -17.66 5.24 38.38
C ALA A 191 -18.13 4.66 39.75
N LEU A 192 -17.23 4.58 40.74
CA LEU A 192 -17.57 4.17 42.11
C LEU A 192 -18.54 5.16 42.81
N ALA A 193 -18.48 6.45 42.44
CA ALA A 193 -19.42 7.45 42.89
C ALA A 193 -20.78 7.46 42.15
N GLY A 194 -20.98 6.53 41.19
CA GLY A 194 -22.21 6.38 40.43
C GLY A 194 -22.20 6.99 39.01
N ASP A 195 -21.12 7.68 38.63
CA ASP A 195 -20.96 8.24 37.30
C ASP A 195 -20.09 7.30 36.45
N ILE A 196 -20.73 6.39 35.71
CA ILE A 196 -20.07 5.41 34.82
C ILE A 196 -19.90 5.95 33.40
N SER A 197 -20.39 7.15 33.09
CA SER A 197 -20.41 7.69 31.72
C SER A 197 -19.00 7.84 31.12
N GLY A 198 -18.08 8.44 31.88
CA GLY A 198 -16.70 8.63 31.43
C GLY A 198 -15.92 7.32 31.23
N MET A 199 -16.20 6.30 32.05
CA MET A 199 -15.58 4.98 31.91
C MET A 199 -16.11 4.24 30.66
N SER A 200 -17.42 4.26 30.46
CA SER A 200 -18.08 3.67 29.29
C SER A 200 -17.60 4.33 28.00
N GLN A 201 -17.50 5.66 27.97
CA GLN A 201 -16.97 6.41 26.82
C GLN A 201 -15.52 6.02 26.48
N SER A 202 -14.66 5.84 27.48
CA SER A 202 -13.25 5.48 27.30
C SER A 202 -13.07 4.06 26.74
N LEU A 203 -14.01 3.16 27.02
CA LEU A 203 -14.01 1.79 26.52
C LEU A 203 -14.72 1.65 25.16
N GLY A 204 -15.36 2.71 24.66
CA GLY A 204 -16.11 2.67 23.41
C GLY A 204 -17.42 1.85 23.50
N VAL A 205 -17.99 1.76 24.68
CA VAL A 205 -19.19 0.93 24.98
C VAL A 205 -20.37 1.82 25.35
#